data_65d79fcb26e0e6d5e728fa22e9ee8398
#
_entry.id   65d79fcb26e0e6d5e728fa22e9ee8398
#
_cell.length_a   1.000
_cell.length_b   1.000
_cell.length_c   1.000
_cell.angle_alpha   90.00
_cell.angle_beta   90.00
_cell.angle_gamma   90.00
#
_symmetry.space_group_name_H-M   'P 1'
#
loop_
_entity.id
_entity.type
_entity.pdbx_description
1 polymer ?
#
loop_
_entity_poly.entity_id
_entity_poly.type
_entity_poly.pdbx_seq_one_letter_code
_entity_poly.pdbx_strand_id
1 'polypeptide(L)'
;MKQVSRYFMTITCLALAFCLVSPFVAGAEMVKKVDNFIVFMDQSGSMAQAKAKPGEQKLDKAVVAVKRLDQAVPELGYTSSVALFAPYKTVSQPATYKTGSIGSAAESFKPAFNSFTTMGDGLTAVAPATSGKTALIMFTDGVWNDGVDPVASAKNLYNQNSDLCIHVVSYADTPEGQQTIDAIKALSGCSVVVDAKSLESDTAMAQFAKDVLYEERKPAPKPAPKVAPAPAPAPAPVAKEIITFNLLFDFDKADIKDEMIPVLEEVKMILKEDSGTDFVLSGHTDSSGPEVYNQGLSERRAASVKKWLTDNGVAPSRLEAVGYGETRAKYNNDTREGRKLNRRVELQSK
;
A
#
# COMPACT_ATOMS: atom_id res chain seq x y z
N MET A 1 59.93 45.98 50.35
CA MET A 1 58.50 46.08 50.65
C MET A 1 57.83 46.73 49.46
N LYS A 2 57.35 46.00 48.51
CA LYS A 2 56.51 46.53 47.38
C LYS A 2 55.38 45.53 47.17
N GLN A 3 54.14 45.98 47.46
CA GLN A 3 52.94 45.29 47.14
C GLN A 3 52.71 45.28 45.61
N VAL A 4 52.43 44.15 45.01
CA VAL A 4 52.05 43.99 43.63
C VAL A 4 50.53 43.61 43.63
N SER A 5 49.74 44.58 43.24
CA SER A 5 48.27 44.42 43.02
C SER A 5 48.02 43.57 41.83
N ARG A 6 47.28 42.44 41.98
CA ARG A 6 46.80 41.59 40.89
C ARG A 6 45.40 42.02 40.48
N TYR A 7 45.27 42.61 39.33
CA TYR A 7 43.96 42.82 38.66
C TYR A 7 43.49 41.46 38.05
N PHE A 8 42.38 40.95 38.56
CA PHE A 8 41.63 39.91 37.92
C PHE A 8 40.73 40.53 36.87
N MET A 9 40.99 40.27 35.61
CA MET A 9 40.16 40.66 34.47
C MET A 9 39.22 39.51 34.21
N THR A 10 37.95 39.63 34.62
CA THR A 10 36.88 38.69 34.28
C THR A 10 36.44 38.92 32.82
N ILE A 11 36.83 37.98 31.94
CA ILE A 11 36.29 37.91 30.56
C ILE A 11 34.97 37.17 30.62
N THR A 12 33.87 37.90 30.43
CA THR A 12 32.52 37.34 30.26
C THR A 12 32.41 36.87 28.83
N CYS A 13 32.58 35.57 28.57
CA CYS A 13 32.24 34.97 27.30
C CYS A 13 30.72 34.88 27.11
N LEU A 14 30.16 35.78 26.29
CA LEU A 14 28.79 35.68 25.83
C LEU A 14 28.74 34.62 24.71
N ALA A 15 28.34 33.38 25.09
CA ALA A 15 28.10 32.33 24.13
C ALA A 15 26.78 32.61 23.42
N LEU A 16 26.83 33.16 22.20
CA LEU A 16 25.68 33.17 21.29
C LEU A 16 25.43 31.73 20.86
N ALA A 17 24.39 31.13 21.41
CA ALA A 17 23.85 29.86 20.93
C ALA A 17 23.13 30.12 19.59
N PHE A 18 23.85 29.90 18.50
CA PHE A 18 23.28 29.83 17.15
C PHE A 18 22.48 28.53 17.07
N CYS A 19 21.19 28.56 17.36
CA CYS A 19 20.27 27.46 17.02
C CYS A 19 20.25 27.34 15.49
N LEU A 20 21.08 26.46 14.95
CA LEU A 20 20.92 25.96 13.59
C LEU A 20 19.61 25.18 13.54
N VAL A 21 18.52 25.85 13.18
CA VAL A 21 17.30 25.18 12.74
C VAL A 21 17.63 24.56 11.39
N SER A 22 18.09 23.32 11.41
CA SER A 22 18.19 22.50 10.22
C SER A 22 16.78 22.41 9.61
N PRO A 23 16.59 22.73 8.32
CA PRO A 23 15.30 22.49 7.68
C PRO A 23 15.03 20.97 7.76
N PHE A 24 14.02 20.60 8.51
CA PHE A 24 13.51 19.24 8.52
C PHE A 24 13.00 18.97 7.10
N VAL A 25 13.80 18.30 6.30
CA VAL A 25 13.34 17.75 5.02
C VAL A 25 12.30 16.72 5.41
N ALA A 26 11.03 17.05 5.20
CA ALA A 26 9.93 16.11 5.39
C ALA A 26 10.20 14.91 4.48
N GLY A 27 10.67 13.82 5.08
CA GLY A 27 10.91 12.56 4.37
C GLY A 27 9.60 12.04 3.78
N ALA A 28 9.70 11.33 2.66
CA ALA A 28 8.54 10.67 2.09
C ALA A 28 7.89 9.75 3.14
N GLU A 29 6.57 9.78 3.23
CA GLU A 29 5.80 8.88 4.09
C GLU A 29 5.71 7.51 3.44
N MET A 30 6.12 6.46 4.16
CA MET A 30 5.96 5.09 3.71
C MET A 30 4.55 4.59 4.03
N VAL A 31 3.82 4.14 3.01
CA VAL A 31 2.45 3.64 3.13
C VAL A 31 2.38 2.21 2.61
N LYS A 32 1.81 1.29 3.40
CA LYS A 32 1.66 -0.11 2.98
C LYS A 32 0.67 -0.25 1.81
N LYS A 33 1.00 -1.09 0.82
CA LYS A 33 0.14 -1.50 -0.30
C LYS A 33 -0.74 -2.69 0.06
N VAL A 34 -0.27 -3.53 0.99
CA VAL A 34 -0.93 -4.77 1.42
C VAL A 34 -1.04 -4.80 2.93
N ASP A 35 -2.01 -5.55 3.45
CA ASP A 35 -2.16 -5.75 4.89
C ASP A 35 -1.34 -6.94 5.39
N ASN A 36 -1.19 -7.95 4.53
CA ASN A 36 -0.51 -9.19 4.83
C ASN A 36 0.54 -9.51 3.78
N PHE A 37 1.62 -10.19 4.18
CA PHE A 37 2.50 -10.84 3.23
C PHE A 37 2.95 -12.22 3.70
N ILE A 38 3.11 -13.12 2.75
CA ILE A 38 3.51 -14.50 2.99
C ILE A 38 4.77 -14.79 2.19
N VAL A 39 5.85 -15.17 2.86
CA VAL A 39 7.02 -15.76 2.20
C VAL A 39 6.73 -17.23 1.94
N PHE A 40 6.70 -17.61 0.67
CA PHE A 40 6.32 -18.95 0.22
C PHE A 40 7.48 -19.58 -0.52
N MET A 41 8.16 -20.50 0.17
CA MET A 41 9.44 -21.05 -0.25
C MET A 41 9.31 -22.43 -0.87
N ASP A 42 9.90 -22.59 -2.04
CA ASP A 42 10.11 -23.87 -2.70
C ASP A 42 11.28 -24.62 -2.05
N GLN A 43 11.00 -25.78 -1.46
CA GLN A 43 12.03 -26.67 -0.89
C GLN A 43 12.26 -27.95 -1.71
N SER A 44 11.80 -27.96 -2.95
CA SER A 44 11.92 -29.13 -3.85
C SER A 44 13.37 -29.54 -4.12
N GLY A 45 13.51 -30.74 -4.71
CA GLY A 45 14.81 -31.28 -5.08
C GLY A 45 15.57 -30.45 -6.13
N SER A 46 14.86 -29.76 -7.03
CA SER A 46 15.46 -28.86 -8.02
C SER A 46 16.05 -27.59 -7.37
N MET A 47 15.39 -27.04 -6.34
CA MET A 47 15.93 -25.96 -5.52
C MET A 47 17.08 -26.41 -4.63
N ALA A 48 17.02 -27.65 -4.12
CA ALA A 48 18.06 -28.23 -3.28
C ALA A 48 19.37 -28.52 -4.04
N GLN A 49 19.29 -28.80 -5.35
CA GLN A 49 20.46 -29.09 -6.20
C GLN A 49 21.48 -30.01 -5.52
N ALA A 50 21.10 -31.26 -5.25
CA ALA A 50 21.87 -32.23 -4.43
C ALA A 50 23.37 -32.37 -4.80
N LYS A 51 23.76 -32.00 -6.03
CA LYS A 51 25.14 -32.01 -6.51
C LYS A 51 25.88 -30.66 -6.35
N ALA A 52 25.19 -29.59 -5.97
CA ALA A 52 25.83 -28.31 -5.73
C ALA A 52 26.56 -28.32 -4.39
N LYS A 53 27.62 -27.50 -4.27
CA LYS A 53 28.30 -27.30 -2.99
C LYS A 53 27.39 -26.56 -2.01
N PRO A 54 27.57 -26.78 -0.70
CA PRO A 54 26.90 -25.97 0.31
C PRO A 54 27.11 -24.47 0.06
N GLY A 55 26.03 -23.66 0.14
CA GLY A 55 26.04 -22.24 -0.17
C GLY A 55 25.84 -21.87 -1.65
N GLU A 56 25.97 -22.85 -2.57
CA GLU A 56 25.75 -22.65 -4.02
C GLU A 56 24.36 -23.08 -4.47
N GLN A 57 23.62 -23.82 -3.65
CA GLN A 57 22.28 -24.29 -3.95
C GLN A 57 21.30 -23.11 -4.16
N LYS A 58 20.30 -23.28 -5.04
CA LYS A 58 19.23 -22.29 -5.21
C LYS A 58 18.52 -22.00 -3.88
N LEU A 59 18.29 -23.05 -3.07
CA LEU A 59 17.66 -22.92 -1.75
C LEU A 59 18.52 -22.08 -0.80
N ASP A 60 19.84 -22.27 -0.75
CA ASP A 60 20.74 -21.47 0.09
C ASP A 60 20.68 -19.99 -0.30
N LYS A 61 20.71 -19.70 -1.60
CA LYS A 61 20.57 -18.35 -2.14
C LYS A 61 19.20 -17.75 -1.82
N ALA A 62 18.15 -18.57 -1.86
CA ALA A 62 16.80 -18.12 -1.50
C ALA A 62 16.69 -17.78 0.00
N VAL A 63 17.32 -18.55 0.90
CA VAL A 63 17.42 -18.19 2.33
C VAL A 63 18.12 -16.88 2.52
N VAL A 64 19.23 -16.61 1.82
CA VAL A 64 19.93 -15.32 1.86
C VAL A 64 19.04 -14.19 1.34
N ALA A 65 18.30 -14.42 0.26
CA ALA A 65 17.38 -13.43 -0.31
C ALA A 65 16.23 -13.12 0.65
N VAL A 66 15.64 -14.12 1.34
CA VAL A 66 14.61 -13.89 2.37
C VAL A 66 15.15 -13.08 3.54
N LYS A 67 16.38 -13.35 4.02
CA LYS A 67 17.02 -12.56 5.07
C LYS A 67 17.25 -11.10 4.64
N ARG A 68 17.63 -10.89 3.37
CA ARG A 68 17.79 -9.55 2.81
C ARG A 68 16.46 -8.84 2.66
N LEU A 69 15.41 -9.55 2.23
CA LEU A 69 14.04 -9.02 2.19
C LEU A 69 13.59 -8.58 3.59
N ASP A 70 13.85 -9.41 4.60
CA ASP A 70 13.49 -9.11 6.00
C ASP A 70 14.13 -7.80 6.51
N GLN A 71 15.34 -7.49 6.08
CA GLN A 71 16.01 -6.23 6.42
C GLN A 71 15.49 -5.04 5.60
N ALA A 72 14.92 -5.30 4.42
CA ALA A 72 14.44 -4.27 3.51
C ALA A 72 12.99 -3.83 3.76
N VAL A 73 12.20 -4.65 4.46
CA VAL A 73 10.78 -4.36 4.72
C VAL A 73 10.64 -3.45 5.94
N PRO A 74 9.99 -2.27 5.79
CA PRO A 74 9.72 -1.40 6.95
C PRO A 74 8.59 -1.96 7.81
N GLU A 75 8.63 -1.71 9.13
CA GLU A 75 7.60 -2.14 10.09
C GLU A 75 6.36 -1.24 10.03
N LEU A 76 5.53 -1.44 9.00
CA LEU A 76 4.30 -0.67 8.78
C LEU A 76 3.03 -1.36 9.32
N GLY A 77 3.18 -2.31 10.23
CA GLY A 77 2.05 -3.03 10.84
C GLY A 77 1.43 -4.09 9.91
N TYR A 78 2.25 -4.76 9.09
CA TYR A 78 1.83 -5.93 8.33
C TYR A 78 1.58 -7.12 9.24
N THR A 79 0.70 -8.04 8.80
CA THR A 79 0.75 -9.43 9.24
C THR A 79 1.66 -10.20 8.31
N SER A 80 2.60 -10.97 8.84
CA SER A 80 3.49 -11.82 8.05
C SER A 80 3.45 -13.27 8.48
N SER A 81 3.69 -14.17 7.54
CA SER A 81 3.91 -15.59 7.79
C SER A 81 4.90 -16.18 6.81
N VAL A 82 5.41 -17.35 7.14
CA VAL A 82 6.33 -18.11 6.29
C VAL A 82 5.79 -19.52 6.11
N ALA A 83 5.69 -19.96 4.88
CA ALA A 83 5.29 -21.30 4.54
C ALA A 83 6.22 -21.91 3.46
N LEU A 84 6.30 -23.21 3.44
CA LEU A 84 7.02 -24.01 2.42
C LEU A 84 5.99 -24.71 1.53
N PHE A 85 6.38 -25.02 0.33
CA PHE A 85 5.69 -26.01 -0.49
C PHE A 85 6.65 -27.09 -0.97
N ALA A 86 6.08 -28.18 -1.48
CA ALA A 86 6.79 -29.40 -1.87
C ALA A 86 7.55 -30.11 -0.73
N PRO A 87 6.87 -30.58 0.32
CA PRO A 87 5.43 -30.48 0.63
C PRO A 87 5.05 -29.21 1.39
N TYR A 88 3.74 -28.87 1.40
CA TYR A 88 3.24 -27.72 2.15
C TYR A 88 3.47 -27.84 3.66
N LYS A 89 4.01 -26.77 4.25
CA LYS A 89 4.21 -26.66 5.69
C LYS A 89 4.23 -25.18 6.12
N THR A 90 3.43 -24.81 7.09
CA THR A 90 3.57 -23.51 7.76
C THR A 90 4.79 -23.55 8.69
N VAL A 91 5.72 -22.63 8.49
CA VAL A 91 6.94 -22.48 9.30
C VAL A 91 6.70 -21.48 10.42
N SER A 92 6.13 -20.31 10.10
CA SER A 92 5.69 -19.34 11.09
C SER A 92 4.21 -19.00 10.88
N GLN A 93 3.45 -18.99 11.97
CA GLN A 93 2.05 -18.58 11.94
C GLN A 93 1.93 -17.09 11.64
N PRO A 94 0.79 -16.64 11.08
CA PRO A 94 0.53 -15.21 10.88
C PRO A 94 0.67 -14.43 12.18
N ALA A 95 1.55 -13.42 12.17
CA ALA A 95 1.80 -12.53 13.30
C ALA A 95 2.16 -11.13 12.80
N THR A 96 2.05 -10.12 13.67
CA THR A 96 2.53 -8.78 13.35
C THR A 96 4.00 -8.83 12.97
N TYR A 97 4.32 -8.36 11.77
CA TYR A 97 5.67 -8.35 11.24
C TYR A 97 6.61 -7.52 12.11
N LYS A 98 7.77 -8.11 12.39
CA LYS A 98 8.94 -7.47 12.99
C LYS A 98 10.18 -7.84 12.20
N THR A 99 11.06 -6.89 11.98
CA THR A 99 12.35 -7.12 11.33
C THR A 99 13.10 -8.24 12.05
N GLY A 100 13.62 -9.21 11.31
CA GLY A 100 14.26 -10.43 11.81
C GLY A 100 13.35 -11.64 11.88
N SER A 101 12.01 -11.49 11.82
CA SER A 101 11.07 -12.58 12.04
C SER A 101 11.01 -13.57 10.89
N ILE A 102 10.95 -13.09 9.64
CA ILE A 102 10.92 -13.98 8.46
C ILE A 102 12.30 -14.54 8.13
N GLY A 103 13.37 -13.78 8.38
CA GLY A 103 14.75 -14.23 8.23
C GLY A 103 15.10 -15.36 9.18
N SER A 104 14.69 -15.25 10.45
CA SER A 104 14.87 -16.32 11.45
C SER A 104 14.07 -17.57 11.07
N ALA A 105 12.84 -17.43 10.57
CA ALA A 105 12.07 -18.56 10.07
C ALA A 105 12.76 -19.26 8.88
N ALA A 106 13.38 -18.50 7.98
CA ALA A 106 14.09 -19.02 6.83
C ALA A 106 15.31 -19.90 7.19
N GLU A 107 15.92 -19.70 8.36
CA GLU A 107 17.03 -20.55 8.84
C GLU A 107 16.62 -22.01 9.08
N SER A 108 15.32 -22.26 9.26
CA SER A 108 14.78 -23.61 9.45
C SER A 108 14.55 -24.38 8.14
N PHE A 109 14.73 -23.73 7.00
CA PHE A 109 14.51 -24.38 5.69
C PHE A 109 15.57 -25.43 5.45
N LYS A 110 15.09 -26.61 5.05
CA LYS A 110 15.94 -27.75 4.73
C LYS A 110 15.54 -28.33 3.38
N PRO A 111 16.50 -28.73 2.55
CA PRO A 111 16.19 -29.35 1.27
C PRO A 111 15.34 -30.61 1.47
N ALA A 112 14.27 -30.74 0.70
CA ALA A 112 13.50 -31.97 0.61
C ALA A 112 14.01 -32.80 -0.58
N PHE A 113 15.12 -33.51 -0.39
CA PHE A 113 15.69 -34.39 -1.41
C PHE A 113 14.72 -35.53 -1.71
N ASN A 114 14.57 -35.86 -3.01
CA ASN A 114 13.72 -36.94 -3.54
C ASN A 114 12.21 -36.74 -3.28
N SER A 115 11.73 -35.55 -2.97
CA SER A 115 10.30 -35.25 -2.94
C SER A 115 9.80 -34.72 -4.29
N PHE A 116 8.56 -35.08 -4.60
CA PHE A 116 7.85 -34.49 -5.74
C PHE A 116 7.62 -32.98 -5.49
N THR A 117 7.68 -32.20 -6.57
CA THR A 117 7.38 -30.77 -6.51
C THR A 117 5.90 -30.56 -6.77
N THR A 118 5.11 -30.52 -5.70
CA THR A 118 3.66 -30.34 -5.72
C THR A 118 3.31 -28.85 -5.54
N MET A 119 3.75 -28.00 -6.49
CA MET A 119 3.58 -26.55 -6.41
C MET A 119 2.10 -26.14 -6.36
N GLY A 120 1.25 -26.75 -7.20
CA GLY A 120 -0.16 -26.45 -7.26
C GLY A 120 -0.91 -26.84 -5.99
N ASP A 121 -0.54 -27.97 -5.36
CA ASP A 121 -1.10 -28.37 -4.08
C ASP A 121 -0.67 -27.39 -2.98
N GLY A 122 0.57 -26.90 -3.00
CA GLY A 122 1.07 -25.88 -2.11
C GLY A 122 0.28 -24.57 -2.24
N LEU A 123 0.02 -24.12 -3.47
CA LEU A 123 -0.82 -22.95 -3.74
C LEU A 123 -2.25 -23.15 -3.25
N THR A 124 -2.81 -24.33 -3.40
CA THR A 124 -4.14 -24.66 -2.87
C THR A 124 -4.15 -24.65 -1.34
N ALA A 125 -3.11 -25.20 -0.71
CA ALA A 125 -3.02 -25.28 0.75
C ALA A 125 -2.77 -23.93 1.43
N VAL A 126 -2.13 -22.97 0.77
CA VAL A 126 -1.89 -21.63 1.33
C VAL A 126 -3.13 -20.73 1.26
N ALA A 127 -4.16 -21.08 0.49
CA ALA A 127 -5.36 -20.28 0.26
C ALA A 127 -6.00 -19.70 1.54
N PRO A 128 -6.18 -20.44 2.64
CA PRO A 128 -6.77 -19.87 3.86
C PRO A 128 -5.97 -18.71 4.48
N ALA A 129 -4.67 -18.64 4.20
CA ALA A 129 -3.80 -17.58 4.71
C ALA A 129 -3.78 -16.32 3.82
N THR A 130 -4.40 -16.37 2.62
CA THR A 130 -4.36 -15.27 1.62
C THR A 130 -5.58 -14.34 1.70
N SER A 131 -6.16 -14.12 2.88
CA SER A 131 -7.33 -13.24 3.04
C SER A 131 -6.97 -11.76 3.01
N GLY A 132 -7.85 -10.93 2.42
CA GLY A 132 -7.65 -9.47 2.30
C GLY A 132 -6.51 -9.10 1.35
N LYS A 133 -5.98 -7.88 1.49
CA LYS A 133 -4.86 -7.40 0.66
C LYS A 133 -3.57 -8.12 1.02
N THR A 134 -3.24 -9.14 0.25
CA THR A 134 -2.13 -10.06 0.54
C THR A 134 -1.11 -10.13 -0.59
N ALA A 135 0.17 -9.99 -0.27
CA ALA A 135 1.28 -10.33 -1.16
C ALA A 135 1.78 -11.75 -0.84
N LEU A 136 1.63 -12.69 -1.77
CA LEU A 136 2.24 -14.01 -1.71
C LEU A 136 3.56 -13.95 -2.47
N ILE A 137 4.68 -13.97 -1.77
CA ILE A 137 6.03 -13.85 -2.35
C ILE A 137 6.66 -15.22 -2.45
N MET A 138 6.64 -15.78 -3.65
CA MET A 138 7.17 -17.11 -3.94
C MET A 138 8.66 -17.04 -4.29
N PHE A 139 9.46 -17.94 -3.72
CA PHE A 139 10.85 -18.18 -4.07
C PHE A 139 10.93 -19.57 -4.68
N THR A 140 11.07 -19.68 -6.01
CA THR A 140 10.95 -20.95 -6.75
C THR A 140 11.71 -20.92 -8.06
N ASP A 141 12.09 -22.10 -8.57
CA ASP A 141 12.58 -22.22 -9.95
C ASP A 141 11.47 -22.59 -10.95
N GLY A 142 10.22 -22.67 -10.49
CA GLY A 142 9.06 -22.91 -11.34
C GLY A 142 8.89 -24.35 -11.82
N VAL A 143 9.82 -25.24 -11.50
CA VAL A 143 9.74 -26.65 -11.89
C VAL A 143 8.74 -27.37 -10.98
N TRP A 144 7.78 -28.07 -11.59
CA TRP A 144 6.84 -28.94 -10.90
C TRP A 144 6.69 -30.26 -11.65
N ASN A 145 6.42 -31.34 -10.97
CA ASN A 145 6.40 -32.68 -11.57
C ASN A 145 5.30 -33.59 -11.00
N ASP A 146 4.50 -33.10 -10.05
CA ASP A 146 3.41 -33.87 -9.46
C ASP A 146 2.34 -32.93 -8.89
N GLY A 147 1.14 -33.46 -8.62
CA GLY A 147 0.02 -32.74 -8.04
C GLY A 147 -0.79 -31.92 -9.06
N VAL A 148 -1.51 -30.93 -8.54
CA VAL A 148 -2.38 -30.05 -9.34
C VAL A 148 -1.53 -29.08 -10.16
N ASP A 149 -2.01 -28.71 -11.36
CA ASP A 149 -1.40 -27.66 -12.20
C ASP A 149 -1.28 -26.34 -11.40
N PRO A 150 -0.05 -25.81 -11.22
CA PRO A 150 0.17 -24.61 -10.44
C PRO A 150 -0.50 -23.36 -11.04
N VAL A 151 -0.66 -23.29 -12.36
CA VAL A 151 -1.34 -22.17 -13.02
C VAL A 151 -2.83 -22.21 -12.72
N ALA A 152 -3.43 -23.42 -12.74
CA ALA A 152 -4.84 -23.60 -12.35
C ALA A 152 -5.07 -23.24 -10.86
N SER A 153 -4.17 -23.66 -9.99
CA SER A 153 -4.23 -23.35 -8.55
C SER A 153 -4.07 -21.84 -8.29
N ALA A 154 -3.12 -21.18 -8.94
CA ALA A 154 -2.93 -19.72 -8.86
C ALA A 154 -4.16 -18.97 -9.36
N LYS A 155 -4.78 -19.40 -10.46
CA LYS A 155 -6.03 -18.84 -10.97
C LYS A 155 -7.18 -18.97 -9.97
N ASN A 156 -7.28 -20.12 -9.30
CA ASN A 156 -8.27 -20.34 -8.26
C ASN A 156 -8.04 -19.41 -7.04
N LEU A 157 -6.80 -19.17 -6.64
CA LEU A 157 -6.46 -18.21 -5.60
C LEU A 157 -6.94 -16.79 -5.95
N TYR A 158 -6.68 -16.32 -7.18
CA TYR A 158 -7.15 -15.01 -7.65
C TYR A 158 -8.69 -14.93 -7.72
N ASN A 159 -9.37 -16.03 -8.06
CA ASN A 159 -10.84 -16.09 -8.06
C ASN A 159 -11.43 -16.01 -6.64
N GLN A 160 -10.72 -16.54 -5.64
CA GLN A 160 -11.14 -16.51 -4.23
C GLN A 160 -10.80 -15.19 -3.55
N ASN A 161 -9.72 -14.53 -3.96
CA ASN A 161 -9.28 -13.26 -3.40
C ASN A 161 -8.74 -12.32 -4.51
N SER A 162 -9.55 -11.34 -4.91
CA SER A 162 -9.18 -10.34 -5.91
C SER A 162 -8.11 -9.34 -5.42
N ASP A 163 -7.87 -9.25 -4.12
CA ASP A 163 -6.87 -8.39 -3.49
C ASP A 163 -5.53 -9.11 -3.24
N LEU A 164 -5.42 -10.35 -3.71
CA LEU A 164 -4.17 -11.11 -3.70
C LEU A 164 -3.26 -10.70 -4.85
N CYS A 165 -1.96 -10.55 -4.57
CA CYS A 165 -0.92 -10.49 -5.60
C CYS A 165 0.11 -11.60 -5.36
N ILE A 166 0.35 -12.42 -6.38
CA ILE A 166 1.42 -13.43 -6.35
C ILE A 166 2.66 -12.83 -7.01
N HIS A 167 3.72 -12.65 -6.25
CA HIS A 167 5.02 -12.18 -6.71
C HIS A 167 6.00 -13.35 -6.73
N VAL A 168 6.96 -13.35 -7.66
CA VAL A 168 7.92 -14.44 -7.78
C VAL A 168 9.35 -13.93 -7.82
N VAL A 169 10.18 -14.43 -6.93
CA VAL A 169 11.65 -14.38 -7.04
C VAL A 169 12.07 -15.66 -7.73
N SER A 170 12.44 -15.53 -9.00
CA SER A 170 12.69 -16.65 -9.91
C SER A 170 14.11 -17.18 -9.80
N TYR A 171 14.22 -18.47 -9.56
CA TYR A 171 15.46 -19.26 -9.67
C TYR A 171 15.44 -20.16 -10.90
N ALA A 172 14.58 -19.89 -11.88
CA ALA A 172 14.43 -20.70 -13.08
C ALA A 172 15.75 -20.80 -13.85
N ASP A 173 16.14 -22.01 -14.18
CA ASP A 173 17.27 -22.35 -15.03
C ASP A 173 16.87 -23.35 -16.13
N THR A 174 15.57 -23.65 -16.24
CA THR A 174 14.98 -24.47 -17.30
C THR A 174 13.85 -23.73 -18.00
N PRO A 175 13.60 -24.02 -19.30
CA PRO A 175 12.48 -23.42 -20.03
C PRO A 175 11.11 -23.73 -19.41
N GLU A 176 10.93 -24.94 -18.89
CA GLU A 176 9.68 -25.40 -18.27
C GLU A 176 9.36 -24.61 -17.00
N GLY A 177 10.37 -24.41 -16.14
CA GLY A 177 10.21 -23.62 -14.93
C GLY A 177 9.88 -22.16 -15.25
N GLN A 178 10.59 -21.57 -16.23
CA GLN A 178 10.30 -20.19 -16.65
C GLN A 178 8.90 -20.07 -17.24
N GLN A 179 8.45 -21.05 -18.06
CA GLN A 179 7.09 -21.05 -18.63
C GLN A 179 6.01 -21.07 -17.54
N THR A 180 6.19 -21.86 -16.48
CA THR A 180 5.26 -21.89 -15.34
C THR A 180 5.17 -20.54 -14.64
N ILE A 181 6.32 -19.92 -14.37
CA ILE A 181 6.38 -18.59 -13.72
C ILE A 181 5.72 -17.54 -14.60
N ASP A 182 6.00 -17.52 -15.90
CA ASP A 182 5.41 -16.57 -16.84
C ASP A 182 3.89 -16.73 -16.95
N ALA A 183 3.40 -17.97 -16.94
CA ALA A 183 1.98 -18.28 -16.96
C ALA A 183 1.27 -17.79 -15.67
N ILE A 184 1.88 -17.97 -14.49
CA ILE A 184 1.35 -17.43 -13.23
C ILE A 184 1.35 -15.90 -13.25
N LYS A 185 2.44 -15.27 -13.73
CA LYS A 185 2.53 -13.81 -13.88
C LYS A 185 1.42 -13.25 -14.76
N ALA A 186 1.10 -13.94 -15.86
CA ALA A 186 0.08 -13.51 -16.82
C ALA A 186 -1.35 -13.49 -16.26
N LEU A 187 -1.61 -14.14 -15.12
CA LEU A 187 -2.93 -14.19 -14.49
C LEU A 187 -3.36 -12.85 -13.87
N SER A 188 -2.40 -12.00 -13.50
CA SER A 188 -2.71 -10.72 -12.83
C SER A 188 -1.72 -9.63 -13.18
N GLY A 189 -2.23 -8.41 -13.39
CA GLY A 189 -1.42 -7.21 -13.62
C GLY A 189 -0.66 -6.71 -12.40
N CYS A 190 -0.97 -7.19 -11.18
CA CYS A 190 -0.27 -6.81 -9.95
C CYS A 190 0.99 -7.64 -9.69
N SER A 191 1.18 -8.77 -10.39
CA SER A 191 2.31 -9.68 -10.19
C SER A 191 3.64 -9.07 -10.60
N VAL A 192 4.61 -9.08 -9.69
CA VAL A 192 6.01 -8.72 -9.95
C VAL A 192 6.82 -10.01 -9.98
N VAL A 193 7.54 -10.24 -11.08
CA VAL A 193 8.47 -11.36 -11.24
C VAL A 193 9.86 -10.82 -11.49
N VAL A 194 10.83 -11.25 -10.68
CA VAL A 194 12.23 -10.83 -10.77
C VAL A 194 13.17 -12.04 -10.77
N ASP A 195 14.25 -11.97 -11.53
CA ASP A 195 15.33 -12.95 -11.42
C ASP A 195 16.06 -12.76 -10.08
N ALA A 196 16.29 -13.86 -9.36
CA ALA A 196 16.92 -13.85 -8.05
C ALA A 196 18.31 -13.20 -8.05
N LYS A 197 19.08 -13.31 -9.15
CA LYS A 197 20.38 -12.66 -9.31
C LYS A 197 20.27 -11.13 -9.29
N SER A 198 19.14 -10.58 -9.74
CA SER A 198 18.92 -9.12 -9.70
C SER A 198 18.76 -8.58 -8.29
N LEU A 199 18.46 -9.45 -7.31
CA LEU A 199 18.22 -9.09 -5.90
C LEU A 199 19.44 -9.34 -4.98
N GLU A 200 20.63 -9.51 -5.55
CA GLU A 200 21.85 -9.77 -4.77
C GLU A 200 22.37 -8.53 -4.01
N SER A 201 21.90 -7.31 -4.36
CA SER A 201 22.22 -6.08 -3.61
C SER A 201 21.07 -5.66 -2.70
N ASP A 202 21.41 -5.00 -1.58
CA ASP A 202 20.41 -4.47 -0.63
C ASP A 202 19.53 -3.39 -1.27
N THR A 203 20.10 -2.58 -2.18
CA THR A 203 19.33 -1.57 -2.93
C THR A 203 18.28 -2.20 -3.85
N ALA A 204 18.63 -3.26 -4.57
CA ALA A 204 17.70 -3.95 -5.46
C ALA A 204 16.59 -4.66 -4.64
N MET A 205 16.95 -5.28 -3.51
CA MET A 205 15.98 -5.90 -2.62
C MET A 205 15.05 -4.86 -1.98
N ALA A 206 15.56 -3.70 -1.59
CA ALA A 206 14.75 -2.61 -1.07
C ALA A 206 13.77 -2.08 -2.13
N GLN A 207 14.20 -1.99 -3.39
CA GLN A 207 13.31 -1.62 -4.49
C GLN A 207 12.23 -2.68 -4.72
N PHE A 208 12.57 -3.97 -4.72
CA PHE A 208 11.60 -5.05 -4.81
C PHE A 208 10.59 -5.01 -3.65
N ALA A 209 11.04 -4.83 -2.40
CA ALA A 209 10.16 -4.69 -1.25
C ALA A 209 9.19 -3.49 -1.40
N LYS A 210 9.69 -2.37 -1.93
CA LYS A 210 8.88 -1.19 -2.25
C LYS A 210 7.87 -1.48 -3.35
N ASP A 211 8.26 -2.20 -4.40
CA ASP A 211 7.37 -2.52 -5.52
C ASP A 211 6.20 -3.40 -5.08
N VAL A 212 6.43 -4.33 -4.13
CA VAL A 212 5.44 -5.34 -3.74
C VAL A 212 4.69 -5.05 -2.45
N LEU A 213 5.29 -4.34 -1.48
CA LEU A 213 4.72 -4.21 -0.14
C LEU A 213 4.31 -2.79 0.26
N TYR A 214 5.03 -1.75 -0.20
CA TYR A 214 4.76 -0.38 0.20
C TYR A 214 5.04 0.63 -0.91
N GLU A 215 4.63 1.87 -0.69
CA GLU A 215 4.96 3.00 -1.54
C GLU A 215 5.45 4.17 -0.70
N GLU A 216 6.26 5.03 -1.30
CA GLU A 216 6.64 6.31 -0.71
C GLU A 216 5.75 7.39 -1.29
N ARG A 217 4.96 8.03 -0.45
CA ARG A 217 4.18 9.22 -0.82
C ARG A 217 4.95 10.47 -0.44
N LYS A 218 5.09 11.39 -1.38
CA LYS A 218 5.58 12.71 -1.02
C LYS A 218 4.60 13.31 0.01
N PRO A 219 5.10 13.87 1.13
CA PRO A 219 4.25 14.60 2.04
C PRO A 219 3.49 15.67 1.25
N ALA A 220 2.19 15.76 1.48
CA ALA A 220 1.43 16.89 0.94
C ALA A 220 2.14 18.19 1.37
N PRO A 221 2.31 19.19 0.50
CA PRO A 221 2.94 20.44 0.88
C PRO A 221 2.20 21.00 2.10
N LYS A 222 2.95 21.16 3.21
CA LYS A 222 2.41 21.74 4.42
C LYS A 222 1.85 23.11 4.08
N PRO A 223 0.59 23.46 4.41
CA PRO A 223 0.08 24.79 4.15
C PRO A 223 1.06 25.82 4.70
N ALA A 224 1.42 26.82 3.90
CA ALA A 224 2.30 27.91 4.33
C ALA A 224 1.77 28.52 5.63
N PRO A 225 2.63 28.82 6.63
CA PRO A 225 2.17 29.41 7.88
C PRO A 225 1.47 30.74 7.59
N LYS A 226 0.17 30.83 7.84
CA LYS A 226 -0.49 32.14 7.94
C LYS A 226 0.14 32.86 9.12
N VAL A 227 0.78 34.01 8.85
CA VAL A 227 1.23 34.92 9.89
C VAL A 227 0.00 35.33 10.70
N ALA A 228 -0.02 34.90 11.95
CA ALA A 228 -1.11 35.18 12.88
C ALA A 228 -0.87 36.52 13.60
N PRO A 229 -1.91 37.33 13.86
CA PRO A 229 -1.85 38.31 14.95
C PRO A 229 -1.96 37.57 16.29
N ALA A 230 -1.16 38.00 17.26
CA ALA A 230 -1.02 37.37 18.58
C ALA A 230 -2.26 37.53 19.50
N PRO A 231 -2.33 36.83 20.62
CA PRO A 231 -3.43 35.95 21.01
C PRO A 231 -4.13 36.29 22.31
N ALA A 232 -5.25 35.58 22.56
CA ALA A 232 -5.69 35.25 23.92
C ALA A 232 -6.01 33.73 23.98
N PRO A 233 -5.77 33.02 25.08
CA PRO A 233 -5.88 31.56 25.12
C PRO A 233 -7.33 31.12 25.28
N ALA A 234 -7.75 30.23 24.37
CA ALA A 234 -9.00 29.51 24.46
C ALA A 234 -8.77 27.99 24.36
N PRO A 235 -9.65 27.15 24.89
CA PRO A 235 -9.42 25.72 25.09
C PRO A 235 -9.30 24.95 23.78
N ALA A 236 -8.48 23.89 23.77
CA ALA A 236 -8.14 23.05 22.61
C ALA A 236 -9.40 22.48 21.93
N PRO A 237 -9.55 22.64 20.57
CA PRO A 237 -10.64 22.00 19.85
C PRO A 237 -10.38 20.50 19.70
N VAL A 238 -11.41 19.71 19.98
CA VAL A 238 -11.47 18.28 19.70
C VAL A 238 -11.30 18.11 18.19
N ALA A 239 -10.36 17.26 17.75
CA ALA A 239 -10.16 16.98 16.33
C ALA A 239 -11.46 16.39 15.74
N LYS A 240 -12.09 17.13 14.81
CA LYS A 240 -13.27 16.66 14.08
C LYS A 240 -12.84 15.56 13.11
N GLU A 241 -13.49 14.42 13.20
CA GLU A 241 -13.28 13.27 12.31
C GLU A 241 -13.74 13.65 10.89
N ILE A 242 -12.83 13.57 9.90
CA ILE A 242 -13.17 13.86 8.50
C ILE A 242 -13.80 12.62 7.90
N ILE A 243 -15.11 12.64 7.72
CA ILE A 243 -15.83 11.56 7.06
C ILE A 243 -15.92 11.90 5.57
N THR A 244 -15.41 11.00 4.70
CA THR A 244 -15.44 11.18 3.24
C THR A 244 -16.29 10.09 2.59
N PHE A 245 -17.34 10.49 1.90
CA PHE A 245 -18.18 9.62 1.06
C PHE A 245 -17.91 9.88 -0.41
N ASN A 246 -17.90 8.81 -1.22
CA ASN A 246 -17.73 8.89 -2.67
C ASN A 246 -19.02 8.45 -3.37
N LEU A 247 -19.68 9.36 -4.07
CA LEU A 247 -20.85 9.11 -4.88
C LEU A 247 -20.45 9.08 -6.35
N LEU A 248 -20.60 7.94 -7.03
CA LEU A 248 -20.11 7.69 -8.40
C LEU A 248 -21.18 7.98 -9.44
N PHE A 249 -20.80 8.74 -10.48
CA PHE A 249 -21.68 9.14 -11.58
C PHE A 249 -21.34 8.42 -12.90
N ASP A 250 -22.34 8.23 -13.73
CA ASP A 250 -22.13 7.77 -15.09
C ASP A 250 -21.40 8.80 -15.96
N PHE A 251 -20.88 8.32 -17.08
CA PHE A 251 -20.26 9.18 -18.07
C PHE A 251 -21.27 10.23 -18.55
N ASP A 252 -20.84 11.49 -18.53
CA ASP A 252 -21.64 12.65 -18.96
C ASP A 252 -22.99 12.83 -18.23
N LYS A 253 -23.13 12.27 -17.02
CA LYS A 253 -24.35 12.39 -16.21
C LYS A 253 -24.08 13.12 -14.88
N ALA A 254 -25.13 13.81 -14.41
CA ALA A 254 -25.18 14.46 -13.09
C ALA A 254 -26.43 14.02 -12.29
N ASP A 255 -27.20 13.06 -12.81
CA ASP A 255 -28.41 12.56 -12.16
C ASP A 255 -28.05 11.61 -11.01
N ILE A 256 -28.82 11.69 -9.92
CA ILE A 256 -28.74 10.74 -8.81
C ILE A 256 -29.36 9.42 -9.25
N LYS A 257 -28.61 8.34 -9.13
CA LYS A 257 -29.07 6.99 -9.44
C LYS A 257 -29.61 6.28 -8.21
N ASP A 258 -30.46 5.30 -8.43
CA ASP A 258 -31.02 4.46 -7.34
C ASP A 258 -29.92 3.78 -6.51
N GLU A 259 -28.83 3.39 -7.14
CA GLU A 259 -27.63 2.80 -6.49
C GLU A 259 -26.96 3.76 -5.48
N MET A 260 -27.14 5.08 -5.65
CA MET A 260 -26.58 6.10 -4.78
C MET A 260 -27.46 6.40 -3.55
N ILE A 261 -28.75 6.04 -3.63
CA ILE A 261 -29.73 6.37 -2.60
C ILE A 261 -29.34 5.81 -1.21
N PRO A 262 -28.91 4.55 -1.06
CA PRO A 262 -28.50 4.02 0.26
C PRO A 262 -27.37 4.83 0.88
N VAL A 263 -26.37 5.24 0.10
CA VAL A 263 -25.23 6.05 0.60
C VAL A 263 -25.70 7.46 0.95
N LEU A 264 -26.59 8.04 0.16
CA LEU A 264 -27.16 9.37 0.45
C LEU A 264 -28.05 9.36 1.69
N GLU A 265 -28.78 8.29 1.94
CA GLU A 265 -29.56 8.11 3.19
C GLU A 265 -28.63 8.02 4.42
N GLU A 266 -27.52 7.31 4.33
CA GLU A 266 -26.51 7.25 5.39
C GLU A 266 -25.88 8.62 5.65
N VAL A 267 -25.46 9.32 4.59
CA VAL A 267 -24.97 10.71 4.66
C VAL A 267 -25.99 11.62 5.34
N LYS A 268 -27.26 11.53 4.94
CA LYS A 268 -28.34 12.30 5.55
C LYS A 268 -28.50 12.05 7.05
N MET A 269 -28.40 10.79 7.48
CA MET A 269 -28.48 10.43 8.91
C MET A 269 -27.34 11.08 9.68
N ILE A 270 -26.10 10.96 9.20
CA ILE A 270 -24.92 11.57 9.83
C ILE A 270 -25.06 13.12 9.91
N LEU A 271 -25.52 13.75 8.83
CA LEU A 271 -25.76 15.20 8.80
C LEU A 271 -26.85 15.66 9.77
N LYS A 272 -27.82 14.79 10.08
CA LYS A 272 -28.89 15.08 11.06
C LYS A 272 -28.41 14.89 12.49
N GLU A 273 -27.56 13.92 12.76
CA GLU A 273 -26.97 13.66 14.07
C GLU A 273 -25.98 14.76 14.47
N ASP A 274 -25.09 15.17 13.53
CA ASP A 274 -24.17 16.30 13.73
C ASP A 274 -24.81 17.60 13.21
N SER A 275 -25.62 18.22 14.01
CA SER A 275 -26.33 19.49 13.65
C SER A 275 -25.43 20.72 13.61
N GLY A 276 -24.17 20.62 14.06
CA GLY A 276 -23.26 21.77 14.21
C GLY A 276 -22.19 21.93 13.14
N THR A 277 -22.00 20.94 12.27
CA THR A 277 -20.93 20.92 11.26
C THR A 277 -21.46 21.28 9.87
N ASP A 278 -20.77 22.19 9.19
CA ASP A 278 -20.99 22.50 7.77
C ASP A 278 -20.19 21.57 6.88
N PHE A 279 -20.68 21.32 5.66
CA PHE A 279 -20.08 20.37 4.73
C PHE A 279 -19.86 20.96 3.34
N VAL A 280 -18.79 20.51 2.67
CA VAL A 280 -18.49 20.82 1.27
C VAL A 280 -18.74 19.58 0.43
N LEU A 281 -19.53 19.74 -0.64
CA LEU A 281 -19.78 18.75 -1.68
C LEU A 281 -18.86 19.07 -2.86
N SER A 282 -17.81 18.28 -3.03
CA SER A 282 -16.77 18.48 -4.04
C SER A 282 -17.04 17.57 -5.26
N GLY A 283 -17.47 18.17 -6.37
CA GLY A 283 -17.74 17.46 -7.63
C GLY A 283 -16.48 17.32 -8.47
N HIS A 284 -16.36 16.16 -9.14
CA HIS A 284 -15.22 15.80 -10.00
C HIS A 284 -15.65 15.14 -11.29
N THR A 285 -14.80 15.21 -12.33
CA THR A 285 -14.92 14.47 -13.58
C THR A 285 -13.68 13.63 -13.84
N ASP A 286 -13.77 12.72 -14.80
CA ASP A 286 -12.60 12.20 -15.47
C ASP A 286 -12.06 13.24 -16.47
N SER A 287 -10.93 12.95 -17.12
CA SER A 287 -10.29 13.83 -18.11
C SER A 287 -10.88 13.70 -19.53
N SER A 288 -12.07 13.12 -19.67
CA SER A 288 -12.72 12.98 -20.97
C SER A 288 -13.49 14.25 -21.30
N GLY A 289 -13.06 14.98 -22.32
CA GLY A 289 -13.71 16.20 -22.79
C GLY A 289 -12.99 17.50 -22.45
N PRO A 290 -13.51 18.65 -22.88
CA PRO A 290 -12.90 19.95 -22.62
C PRO A 290 -12.96 20.34 -21.13
N GLU A 291 -11.90 20.95 -20.60
CA GLU A 291 -11.80 21.39 -19.20
C GLU A 291 -12.99 22.27 -18.76
N VAL A 292 -13.38 23.24 -19.59
CA VAL A 292 -14.52 24.13 -19.30
C VAL A 292 -15.84 23.34 -19.18
N TYR A 293 -16.02 22.30 -20.01
CA TYR A 293 -17.19 21.43 -19.92
C TYR A 293 -17.16 20.59 -18.65
N ASN A 294 -15.99 20.02 -18.30
CA ASN A 294 -15.79 19.24 -17.10
C ASN A 294 -15.99 20.05 -15.82
N GLN A 295 -15.59 21.33 -15.84
CA GLN A 295 -15.88 22.25 -14.73
C GLN A 295 -17.39 22.36 -14.50
N GLY A 296 -18.17 22.69 -15.54
CA GLY A 296 -19.62 22.78 -15.43
C GLY A 296 -20.33 21.46 -15.09
N LEU A 297 -19.81 20.31 -15.58
CA LEU A 297 -20.35 19.00 -15.23
C LEU A 297 -20.12 18.64 -13.76
N SER A 298 -18.95 18.94 -13.22
CA SER A 298 -18.63 18.73 -11.82
C SER A 298 -19.49 19.57 -10.88
N GLU A 299 -19.76 20.82 -11.25
CA GLU A 299 -20.67 21.72 -10.51
C GLU A 299 -22.10 21.15 -10.49
N ARG A 300 -22.61 20.69 -11.65
CA ARG A 300 -23.93 20.06 -11.72
C ARG A 300 -24.04 18.81 -10.84
N ARG A 301 -23.00 17.97 -10.79
CA ARG A 301 -22.96 16.78 -9.90
C ARG A 301 -23.05 17.16 -8.44
N ALA A 302 -22.22 18.13 -8.00
CA ALA A 302 -22.25 18.62 -6.62
C ALA A 302 -23.61 19.25 -6.28
N ALA A 303 -24.20 20.02 -7.21
CA ALA A 303 -25.51 20.62 -7.05
C ALA A 303 -26.65 19.57 -6.97
N SER A 304 -26.59 18.48 -7.72
CA SER A 304 -27.58 17.38 -7.68
C SER A 304 -27.57 16.70 -6.30
N VAL A 305 -26.37 16.42 -5.74
CA VAL A 305 -26.25 15.86 -4.39
C VAL A 305 -26.75 16.83 -3.34
N LYS A 306 -26.37 18.10 -3.43
CA LYS A 306 -26.89 19.16 -2.54
C LYS A 306 -28.41 19.24 -2.57
N LYS A 307 -28.98 19.26 -3.78
CA LYS A 307 -30.44 19.31 -3.96
C LYS A 307 -31.11 18.11 -3.31
N TRP A 308 -30.61 16.89 -3.55
CA TRP A 308 -31.16 15.69 -2.96
C TRP A 308 -31.16 15.73 -1.43
N LEU A 309 -30.02 16.08 -0.82
CA LEU A 309 -29.89 16.20 0.64
C LEU A 309 -30.84 17.27 1.21
N THR A 310 -30.97 18.40 0.50
CA THR A 310 -31.87 19.50 0.91
C THR A 310 -33.33 19.08 0.83
N ASP A 311 -33.73 18.44 -0.24
CA ASP A 311 -35.11 17.92 -0.45
C ASP A 311 -35.46 16.87 0.62
N ASN A 312 -34.45 16.19 1.18
CA ASN A 312 -34.59 15.18 2.24
C ASN A 312 -34.32 15.73 3.66
N GLY A 313 -34.34 17.05 3.83
CA GLY A 313 -34.42 17.73 5.12
C GLY A 313 -33.10 18.13 5.75
N VAL A 314 -32.00 18.19 4.98
CA VAL A 314 -30.74 18.82 5.41
C VAL A 314 -30.80 20.32 5.11
N ALA A 315 -30.47 21.19 6.08
CA ALA A 315 -30.49 22.63 5.92
C ALA A 315 -29.55 23.10 4.80
N PRO A 316 -30.01 23.87 3.78
CA PRO A 316 -29.17 24.30 2.65
C PRO A 316 -27.96 25.14 3.05
N SER A 317 -28.03 25.85 4.17
CA SER A 317 -26.94 26.67 4.71
C SER A 317 -25.75 25.87 5.20
N ARG A 318 -25.95 24.58 5.50
CA ARG A 318 -24.92 23.66 5.95
C ARG A 318 -24.15 23.01 4.81
N LEU A 319 -24.60 23.18 3.57
CA LEU A 319 -24.07 22.51 2.40
C LEU A 319 -23.50 23.51 1.40
N GLU A 320 -22.23 23.41 1.11
CA GLU A 320 -21.57 24.12 0.01
C GLU A 320 -21.30 23.14 -1.15
N ALA A 321 -21.68 23.48 -2.37
CA ALA A 321 -21.42 22.66 -3.56
C ALA A 321 -20.35 23.36 -4.42
N VAL A 322 -19.25 22.65 -4.69
CA VAL A 322 -18.10 23.14 -5.46
C VAL A 322 -17.73 22.13 -6.53
N GLY A 323 -17.54 22.59 -7.78
CA GLY A 323 -17.00 21.77 -8.87
C GLY A 323 -15.50 22.01 -9.00
N TYR A 324 -14.76 20.94 -9.26
CA TYR A 324 -13.31 20.97 -9.51
C TYR A 324 -12.95 20.41 -10.91
N GLY A 325 -13.94 20.10 -11.73
CA GLY A 325 -13.70 19.51 -13.03
C GLY A 325 -12.80 18.27 -12.93
N GLU A 326 -11.82 18.19 -13.82
CA GLU A 326 -10.82 17.13 -13.87
C GLU A 326 -9.53 17.47 -13.06
N THR A 327 -9.42 18.70 -12.53
CA THR A 327 -8.17 19.21 -11.93
C THR A 327 -7.74 18.49 -10.66
N ARG A 328 -8.65 17.75 -10.02
CA ARG A 328 -8.40 16.96 -8.80
C ARG A 328 -8.67 15.48 -9.01
N ALA A 329 -8.12 14.92 -10.10
CA ALA A 329 -8.16 13.48 -10.35
C ALA A 329 -7.47 12.73 -9.21
N LYS A 330 -8.14 11.71 -8.67
CA LYS A 330 -7.64 10.86 -7.57
C LYS A 330 -7.14 9.51 -8.11
N TYR A 331 -7.65 9.10 -9.27
CA TYR A 331 -7.39 7.83 -9.91
C TYR A 331 -6.83 8.03 -11.33
N ASN A 332 -6.14 7.00 -11.85
CA ASN A 332 -5.54 7.09 -13.18
C ASN A 332 -6.60 7.21 -14.28
N ASN A 333 -6.58 8.32 -15.03
CA ASN A 333 -7.50 8.60 -16.15
C ASN A 333 -7.26 7.76 -17.40
N ASP A 334 -6.11 7.09 -17.53
CA ASP A 334 -5.83 6.22 -18.68
C ASP A 334 -6.64 4.91 -18.62
N THR A 335 -7.04 4.48 -17.41
CA THR A 335 -7.85 3.28 -17.22
C THR A 335 -9.35 3.58 -17.20
N ARG A 336 -10.17 2.63 -17.65
CA ARG A 336 -11.63 2.75 -17.60
C ARG A 336 -12.15 2.85 -16.17
N GLU A 337 -11.58 2.05 -15.29
CA GLU A 337 -11.90 2.00 -13.86
C GLU A 337 -11.52 3.30 -13.17
N GLY A 338 -10.32 3.82 -13.41
CA GLY A 338 -9.86 5.09 -12.84
C GLY A 338 -10.74 6.26 -13.29
N ARG A 339 -11.13 6.32 -14.56
CA ARG A 339 -12.09 7.32 -15.04
C ARG A 339 -13.45 7.17 -14.34
N LYS A 340 -13.96 5.95 -14.16
CA LYS A 340 -15.20 5.72 -13.42
C LYS A 340 -15.12 6.25 -11.99
N LEU A 341 -14.02 6.03 -11.30
CA LEU A 341 -13.79 6.49 -9.93
C LEU A 341 -13.54 8.00 -9.83
N ASN A 342 -13.03 8.64 -10.89
CA ASN A 342 -12.88 10.10 -10.93
C ASN A 342 -14.21 10.83 -11.12
N ARG A 343 -15.23 10.22 -11.71
CA ARG A 343 -16.59 10.76 -11.84
C ARG A 343 -17.35 10.64 -10.52
N ARG A 344 -17.01 11.47 -9.55
CA ARG A 344 -17.51 11.37 -8.18
C ARG A 344 -17.90 12.71 -7.57
N VAL A 345 -18.64 12.64 -6.48
CA VAL A 345 -18.82 13.75 -5.52
C VAL A 345 -18.32 13.27 -4.16
N GLU A 346 -17.45 14.04 -3.55
CA GLU A 346 -16.96 13.82 -2.18
C GLU A 346 -17.68 14.77 -1.24
N LEU A 347 -18.08 14.26 -0.06
CA LEU A 347 -18.61 15.05 1.04
C LEU A 347 -17.54 15.15 2.13
N GLN A 348 -17.25 16.38 2.57
CA GLN A 348 -16.23 16.63 3.59
C GLN A 348 -16.74 17.69 4.59
N SER A 349 -16.55 17.44 5.90
CA SER A 349 -16.81 18.43 6.94
C SER A 349 -15.86 19.66 6.82
N LYS A 350 -16.39 20.86 7.09
CA LYS A 350 -15.60 22.11 7.15
C LYS A 350 -14.86 22.25 8.49
#